data_3c604fe5ab7a7bc681eba7dac7acd30e
#
_entry.id   3c604fe5ab7a7bc681eba7dac7acd30e
#
_cell.length_a   1.000
_cell.length_b   1.000
_cell.length_c   1.000
_cell.angle_alpha   90.00
_cell.angle_beta   90.00
_cell.angle_gamma   90.00
#
_symmetry.space_group_name_H-M   'P 1'
#
loop_
_entity.id
_entity.type
_entity.pdbx_description
1 polymer ?
#
loop_
_entity_poly.entity_id
_entity_poly.type
_entity_poly.pdbx_seq_one_letter_code
_entity_poly.pdbx_strand_id
1 'polypeptide(L)'
;MVSICDEVIWQLNRTKRFIMKNNNMTRNLGEGNITKLLASLAIPAVVAQVVNLLYNIVDRVYIGHIPGIGANALTGVGLFTPILMLINAFAMLAGSGGAPRAAIFMGKKDNDTAERIIGNCFTFIIICAVVLTAVFYVSAPQLLRWFGASDATLPYALSYARIYILGSVFVLIVMAMNMFITTQGFAKISMLTTVIGAVINIVLDPIFIFVFTKK
;
A
#
# COMPACT_ATOMS: atom_id res chain seq x y z
N MET A 1 22.56 -3.16 -15.64
CA MET A 1 22.01 -2.34 -14.53
C MET A 1 21.69 -0.91 -14.96
N VAL A 2 22.53 -0.25 -15.76
CA VAL A 2 22.28 1.10 -16.31
C VAL A 2 21.05 1.15 -17.24
N SER A 3 20.85 0.14 -18.09
CA SER A 3 19.72 0.05 -19.05
C SER A 3 18.32 0.00 -18.38
N ILE A 4 18.19 -0.61 -17.21
CA ILE A 4 16.91 -0.70 -16.50
C ILE A 4 16.56 0.65 -15.84
N CYS A 5 17.56 1.37 -15.31
CA CYS A 5 17.37 2.72 -14.79
C CYS A 5 16.92 3.70 -15.87
N ASP A 6 17.54 3.63 -17.07
CA ASP A 6 17.19 4.50 -18.18
C ASP A 6 15.77 4.23 -18.70
N GLU A 7 15.34 2.98 -18.72
CA GLU A 7 14.00 2.60 -19.15
C GLU A 7 12.93 3.02 -18.13
N VAL A 8 13.22 2.90 -16.83
CA VAL A 8 12.35 3.41 -15.76
C VAL A 8 12.26 4.93 -15.79
N ILE A 9 13.38 5.63 -15.99
CA ILE A 9 13.41 7.08 -16.13
C ILE A 9 12.67 7.52 -17.40
N TRP A 10 12.78 6.78 -18.50
CA TRP A 10 12.07 7.07 -19.75
C TRP A 10 10.55 6.85 -19.61
N GLN A 11 10.12 5.78 -18.93
CA GLN A 11 8.71 5.53 -18.61
C GLN A 11 8.15 6.61 -17.67
N LEU A 12 8.90 7.01 -16.65
CA LEU A 12 8.54 8.13 -15.76
C LEU A 12 8.40 9.45 -16.54
N ASN A 13 9.31 9.73 -17.45
CA ASN A 13 9.26 10.93 -18.31
C ASN A 13 8.13 10.87 -19.35
N ARG A 14 7.74 9.70 -19.83
CA ARG A 14 6.61 9.49 -20.74
C ARG A 14 5.28 9.68 -20.00
N THR A 15 5.17 9.14 -18.80
CA THR A 15 4.01 9.34 -17.91
C THR A 15 3.91 10.82 -17.51
N LYS A 16 5.04 11.49 -17.22
CA LYS A 16 5.13 12.92 -16.94
C LYS A 16 4.62 13.75 -18.14
N ARG A 17 5.02 13.41 -19.37
CA ARG A 17 4.55 14.10 -20.61
C ARG A 17 3.07 13.85 -20.88
N PHE A 18 2.54 12.66 -20.59
CA PHE A 18 1.13 12.34 -20.73
C PHE A 18 0.27 13.11 -19.72
N ILE A 19 0.73 13.22 -18.48
CA ILE A 19 0.06 13.99 -17.41
C ILE A 19 0.12 15.49 -17.71
N MET A 20 1.24 16.02 -18.20
CA MET A 20 1.39 17.46 -18.51
C MET A 20 0.67 17.87 -19.81
N LYS A 21 0.51 16.98 -20.79
CA LYS A 21 -0.22 17.26 -22.03
C LYS A 21 -1.73 17.36 -21.82
N ASN A 22 -2.23 16.80 -20.71
CA ASN A 22 -3.65 16.87 -20.34
C ASN A 22 -3.86 17.91 -19.24
N ASN A 23 -3.43 19.16 -19.50
CA ASN A 23 -3.51 20.31 -18.59
C ASN A 23 -4.94 20.61 -18.04
N ASN A 24 -5.96 19.90 -18.52
CA ASN A 24 -7.33 19.96 -17.97
C ASN A 24 -7.56 19.02 -16.77
N MET A 25 -6.57 18.21 -16.37
CA MET A 25 -6.69 17.30 -15.22
C MET A 25 -6.06 17.83 -13.93
N THR A 26 -5.20 18.84 -13.98
CA THR A 26 -4.75 19.52 -12.76
C THR A 26 -5.89 20.33 -12.22
N ARG A 27 -6.60 19.77 -11.26
CA ARG A 27 -7.67 20.47 -10.55
C ARG A 27 -7.03 21.60 -9.78
N ASN A 28 -7.31 22.87 -10.15
CA ASN A 28 -6.91 24.03 -9.38
C ASN A 28 -7.54 23.93 -7.98
N LEU A 29 -6.79 23.41 -7.02
CA LEU A 29 -7.22 23.28 -5.62
C LEU A 29 -7.33 24.64 -4.93
N GLY A 30 -6.81 25.70 -5.55
CA GLY A 30 -6.83 27.07 -5.05
C GLY A 30 -8.06 27.87 -5.48
N GLU A 31 -8.92 27.36 -6.38
CA GLU A 31 -10.06 28.11 -6.91
C GLU A 31 -11.37 27.35 -6.68
N GLY A 32 -12.39 28.03 -6.16
CA GLY A 32 -13.74 27.50 -6.00
C GLY A 32 -14.24 27.39 -4.57
N ASN A 33 -15.42 26.77 -4.40
CA ASN A 33 -16.06 26.58 -3.10
C ASN A 33 -15.32 25.50 -2.30
N ILE A 34 -14.75 25.86 -1.16
CA ILE A 34 -13.96 25.02 -0.26
C ILE A 34 -14.71 23.74 0.13
N THR A 35 -16.02 23.85 0.43
CA THR A 35 -16.84 22.70 0.82
C THR A 35 -16.96 21.68 -0.32
N LYS A 36 -17.16 22.15 -1.56
CA LYS A 36 -17.25 21.27 -2.73
C LYS A 36 -15.91 20.61 -3.05
N LEU A 37 -14.83 21.34 -2.85
CA LEU A 37 -13.46 20.82 -3.02
C LEU A 37 -13.17 19.76 -1.97
N LEU A 38 -13.44 20.04 -0.69
CA LEU A 38 -13.27 19.12 0.42
C LEU A 38 -14.05 17.81 0.19
N ALA A 39 -15.34 17.92 -0.14
CA ALA A 39 -16.18 16.76 -0.44
C ALA A 39 -15.63 15.92 -1.60
N SER A 40 -15.12 16.57 -2.64
CA SER A 40 -14.56 15.87 -3.80
C SER A 40 -13.27 15.10 -3.54
N LEU A 41 -12.55 15.40 -2.48
CA LEU A 41 -11.37 14.69 -2.02
C LEU A 41 -11.73 13.67 -0.92
N ALA A 42 -12.60 14.07 0.02
CA ALA A 42 -12.98 13.23 1.15
C ALA A 42 -13.84 12.03 0.73
N ILE A 43 -14.83 12.22 -0.15
CA ILE A 43 -15.72 11.11 -0.55
C ILE A 43 -14.94 9.96 -1.20
N PRO A 44 -14.05 10.16 -2.20
CA PRO A 44 -13.24 9.08 -2.74
C PRO A 44 -12.35 8.41 -1.69
N ALA A 45 -11.75 9.17 -0.79
CA ALA A 45 -10.91 8.63 0.27
C ALA A 45 -11.70 7.74 1.24
N VAL A 46 -12.90 8.18 1.65
CA VAL A 46 -13.79 7.38 2.51
C VAL A 46 -14.24 6.11 1.79
N VAL A 47 -14.65 6.20 0.52
CA VAL A 47 -15.03 5.03 -0.28
C VAL A 47 -13.87 4.03 -0.37
N ALA A 48 -12.65 4.49 -0.65
CA ALA A 48 -11.47 3.63 -0.67
C ALA A 48 -11.25 2.90 0.67
N GLN A 49 -11.43 3.60 1.80
CA GLN A 49 -11.28 3.00 3.12
C GLN A 49 -12.39 1.98 3.44
N VAL A 50 -13.62 2.27 3.05
CA VAL A 50 -14.74 1.31 3.22
C VAL A 50 -14.49 0.05 2.39
N VAL A 51 -14.07 0.20 1.14
CA VAL A 51 -13.74 -0.95 0.27
C VAL A 51 -12.57 -1.74 0.86
N ASN A 52 -11.54 -1.07 1.35
CA ASN A 52 -10.39 -1.70 2.02
C ASN A 52 -10.81 -2.51 3.27
N LEU A 53 -11.72 -1.96 4.07
CA LEU A 53 -12.27 -2.65 5.24
C LEU A 53 -13.09 -3.88 4.82
N LEU A 54 -13.94 -3.74 3.80
CA LEU A 54 -14.77 -4.84 3.32
C LEU A 54 -13.94 -6.00 2.79
N TYR A 55 -12.93 -5.74 1.95
CA TYR A 55 -12.10 -6.82 1.44
C TYR A 55 -11.32 -7.52 2.58
N ASN A 56 -10.83 -6.79 3.58
CA ASN A 56 -10.18 -7.40 4.76
C ASN A 56 -11.12 -8.32 5.54
N ILE A 57 -12.41 -7.97 5.63
CA ILE A 57 -13.42 -8.84 6.27
C ILE A 57 -13.63 -10.10 5.44
N VAL A 58 -13.82 -9.94 4.13
CA VAL A 58 -14.06 -11.05 3.21
C VAL A 58 -12.87 -12.02 3.20
N ASP A 59 -11.64 -11.52 3.14
CA ASP A 59 -10.43 -12.33 3.22
C ASP A 59 -10.38 -13.17 4.52
N ARG A 60 -10.67 -12.56 5.67
CA ARG A 60 -10.73 -13.26 6.94
C ARG A 60 -11.83 -14.32 6.99
N VAL A 61 -12.96 -14.06 6.34
CA VAL A 61 -14.05 -15.06 6.23
C VAL A 61 -13.57 -16.25 5.40
N TYR A 62 -12.89 -16.03 4.27
CA TYR A 62 -12.35 -17.13 3.46
C TYR A 62 -11.30 -17.94 4.23
N ILE A 63 -10.35 -17.29 4.90
CA ILE A 63 -9.33 -17.98 5.71
C ILE A 63 -9.98 -18.81 6.83
N GLY A 64 -10.98 -18.26 7.51
CA GLY A 64 -11.68 -18.94 8.60
C GLY A 64 -12.46 -20.18 8.16
N HIS A 65 -12.88 -20.23 6.89
CA HIS A 65 -13.63 -21.38 6.33
C HIS A 65 -12.74 -22.46 5.68
N ILE A 66 -11.41 -22.37 5.80
CA ILE A 66 -10.52 -23.43 5.31
C ILE A 66 -10.77 -24.72 6.13
N PRO A 67 -11.15 -25.85 5.48
CA PRO A 67 -11.48 -27.08 6.21
C PRO A 67 -10.30 -27.61 7.05
N GLY A 68 -10.53 -27.88 8.31
CA GLY A 68 -9.57 -28.49 9.23
C GLY A 68 -8.52 -27.54 9.84
N ILE A 69 -8.18 -26.43 9.19
CA ILE A 69 -7.10 -25.52 9.65
C ILE A 69 -7.53 -24.06 9.81
N GLY A 70 -8.76 -23.70 9.44
CA GLY A 70 -9.22 -22.31 9.35
C GLY A 70 -9.04 -21.52 10.65
N ALA A 71 -9.35 -22.09 11.81
CA ALA A 71 -9.17 -21.42 13.09
C ALA A 71 -7.68 -21.11 13.39
N ASN A 72 -6.79 -22.06 13.14
CA ASN A 72 -5.35 -21.87 13.34
C ASN A 72 -4.74 -20.89 12.33
N ALA A 73 -5.20 -20.94 11.08
CA ALA A 73 -4.78 -20.00 10.04
C ALA A 73 -5.24 -18.57 10.35
N LEU A 74 -6.49 -18.38 10.76
CA LEU A 74 -7.04 -17.08 11.15
C LEU A 74 -6.29 -16.49 12.37
N THR A 75 -6.02 -17.34 13.36
CA THR A 75 -5.20 -16.96 14.52
C THR A 75 -3.80 -16.55 14.08
N GLY A 76 -3.19 -17.30 13.16
CA GLY A 76 -1.87 -16.99 12.61
C GLY A 76 -1.81 -15.62 11.92
N VAL A 77 -2.81 -15.30 11.09
CA VAL A 77 -2.93 -13.97 10.46
C VAL A 77 -3.13 -12.88 11.52
N GLY A 78 -3.92 -13.16 12.57
CA GLY A 78 -4.11 -12.22 13.68
C GLY A 78 -2.81 -11.93 14.42
N LEU A 79 -1.98 -12.93 14.68
CA LEU A 79 -0.68 -12.80 15.35
C LEU A 79 0.35 -12.02 14.51
N PHE A 80 0.19 -11.97 13.19
CA PHE A 80 1.03 -11.18 12.31
C PHE A 80 0.65 -9.69 12.25
N THR A 81 -0.55 -9.32 12.74
CA THR A 81 -1.06 -7.94 12.68
C THR A 81 -0.12 -6.90 13.28
N PRO A 82 0.57 -7.10 14.43
CA PRO A 82 1.53 -6.11 14.95
C PRO A 82 2.69 -5.85 13.98
N ILE A 83 3.17 -6.87 13.29
CA ILE A 83 4.23 -6.73 12.28
C ILE A 83 3.71 -5.90 11.10
N LEU A 84 2.48 -6.15 10.65
CA LEU A 84 1.81 -5.34 9.63
C LEU A 84 1.72 -3.87 10.02
N MET A 85 1.35 -3.58 11.27
CA MET A 85 1.28 -2.20 11.76
C MET A 85 2.63 -1.51 11.73
N LEU A 86 3.71 -2.21 12.09
CA LEU A 86 5.08 -1.67 12.00
C LEU A 86 5.47 -1.38 10.55
N ILE A 87 5.23 -2.30 9.63
CA ILE A 87 5.49 -2.10 8.20
C ILE A 87 4.72 -0.88 7.68
N ASN A 88 3.44 -0.78 8.00
CA ASN A 88 2.59 0.32 7.56
C ASN A 88 3.02 1.67 8.16
N ALA A 89 3.56 1.69 9.40
CA ALA A 89 4.05 2.90 10.02
C ALA A 89 5.18 3.56 9.20
N PHE A 90 6.07 2.78 8.61
CA PHE A 90 7.12 3.32 7.74
C PHE A 90 6.58 3.87 6.41
N ALA A 91 5.57 3.24 5.83
CA ALA A 91 4.88 3.79 4.66
C ALA A 91 4.20 5.13 4.99
N MET A 92 3.53 5.19 6.14
CA MET A 92 2.91 6.41 6.65
C MET A 92 3.93 7.52 6.92
N LEU A 93 5.09 7.18 7.48
CA LEU A 93 6.17 8.15 7.75
C LEU A 93 6.60 8.87 6.45
N ALA A 94 6.85 8.13 5.39
CA ALA A 94 7.23 8.72 4.11
C ALA A 94 6.06 9.43 3.41
N GLY A 95 4.89 8.80 3.39
CA GLY A 95 3.70 9.33 2.71
C GLY A 95 3.13 10.56 3.40
N SER A 96 2.78 10.46 4.70
CA SER A 96 2.18 11.58 5.44
C SER A 96 3.16 12.69 5.77
N GLY A 97 4.45 12.38 5.88
CA GLY A 97 5.50 13.38 6.07
C GLY A 97 5.87 14.12 4.79
N GLY A 98 5.97 13.40 3.67
CA GLY A 98 6.41 13.95 2.39
C GLY A 98 5.31 14.58 1.55
N ALA A 99 4.15 13.95 1.46
CA ALA A 99 3.10 14.36 0.54
C ALA A 99 2.54 15.77 0.81
N PRO A 100 2.22 16.19 2.05
CA PRO A 100 1.80 17.57 2.31
C PRO A 100 2.89 18.59 1.97
N ARG A 101 4.14 18.24 2.22
CA ARG A 101 5.28 19.11 1.92
C ARG A 101 5.44 19.30 0.42
N ALA A 102 5.37 18.23 -0.36
CA ALA A 102 5.38 18.31 -1.82
C ALA A 102 4.20 19.15 -2.35
N ALA A 103 3.00 19.00 -1.78
CA ALA A 103 1.82 19.78 -2.15
C ALA A 103 2.01 21.29 -1.92
N ILE A 104 2.68 21.71 -0.84
CA ILE A 104 3.00 23.12 -0.57
C ILE A 104 3.90 23.70 -1.69
N PHE A 105 4.94 22.97 -2.10
CA PHE A 105 5.85 23.43 -3.16
C PHE A 105 5.18 23.43 -4.53
N MET A 106 4.31 22.45 -4.81
CA MET A 106 3.46 22.49 -6.02
C MET A 106 2.54 23.70 -6.03
N GLY A 107 1.94 24.07 -4.90
CA GLY A 107 1.12 25.28 -4.75
C GLY A 107 1.91 26.57 -4.98
N LYS A 108 3.21 26.59 -4.65
CA LYS A 108 4.13 27.69 -4.94
C LYS A 108 4.66 27.68 -6.38
N LYS A 109 4.24 26.71 -7.22
CA LYS A 109 4.75 26.46 -8.59
C LYS A 109 6.24 26.09 -8.64
N ASP A 110 6.83 25.71 -7.51
CA ASP A 110 8.19 25.17 -7.42
C ASP A 110 8.13 23.64 -7.59
N ASN A 111 7.97 23.24 -8.85
CA ASN A 111 7.85 21.82 -9.20
C ASN A 111 9.16 21.08 -9.01
N ASP A 112 10.32 21.73 -9.16
CA ASP A 112 11.62 21.09 -8.99
C ASP A 112 11.84 20.64 -7.54
N THR A 113 11.51 21.49 -6.58
CA THR A 113 11.56 21.11 -5.16
C THR A 113 10.53 20.04 -4.81
N ALA A 114 9.31 20.11 -5.36
CA ALA A 114 8.29 19.09 -5.16
C ALA A 114 8.74 17.71 -5.69
N GLU A 115 9.33 17.66 -6.89
CA GLU A 115 9.87 16.42 -7.47
C GLU A 115 11.01 15.84 -6.64
N ARG A 116 11.92 16.68 -6.14
CA ARG A 116 12.99 16.24 -5.23
C ARG A 116 12.44 15.61 -3.93
N ILE A 117 11.40 16.19 -3.36
CA ILE A 117 10.75 15.64 -2.16
C ILE A 117 10.18 14.26 -2.46
N ILE A 118 9.42 14.11 -3.57
CA ILE A 118 8.85 12.83 -3.99
C ILE A 118 9.94 11.79 -4.23
N GLY A 119 11.00 12.15 -4.96
CA GLY A 119 12.13 11.27 -5.24
C GLY A 119 12.87 10.82 -3.98
N ASN A 120 13.11 11.74 -3.04
CA ASN A 120 13.74 11.41 -1.76
C ASN A 120 12.87 10.48 -0.92
N CYS A 121 11.55 10.73 -0.84
CA CYS A 121 10.62 9.84 -0.14
C CYS A 121 10.54 8.47 -0.80
N PHE A 122 10.56 8.39 -2.13
CA PHE A 122 10.59 7.14 -2.86
C PHE A 122 11.86 6.32 -2.58
N THR A 123 13.03 6.97 -2.63
CA THR A 123 14.30 6.34 -2.29
C THR A 123 14.33 5.86 -0.83
N PHE A 124 13.85 6.70 0.09
CA PHE A 124 13.75 6.36 1.50
C PHE A 124 12.87 5.13 1.71
N ILE A 125 11.70 5.06 1.04
CA ILE A 125 10.79 3.92 1.19
C ILE A 125 11.39 2.62 0.63
N ILE A 126 12.15 2.69 -0.46
CA ILE A 126 12.84 1.51 -1.01
C ILE A 126 13.89 1.01 -0.02
N ILE A 127 14.71 1.89 0.54
CA ILE A 127 15.71 1.51 1.54
C ILE A 127 15.02 0.88 2.76
N CYS A 128 13.99 1.54 3.30
CA CYS A 128 13.21 1.00 4.42
C CYS A 128 12.60 -0.36 4.07
N ALA A 129 12.03 -0.52 2.88
CA ALA A 129 11.40 -1.76 2.46
C ALA A 129 12.40 -2.92 2.43
N VAL A 130 13.59 -2.71 1.86
CA VAL A 130 14.64 -3.74 1.82
C VAL A 130 15.11 -4.09 3.23
N VAL A 131 15.40 -3.09 4.07
CA VAL A 131 15.85 -3.30 5.45
C VAL A 131 14.79 -4.01 6.28
N LEU A 132 13.54 -3.55 6.24
CA LEU A 132 12.44 -4.15 7.00
C LEU A 132 12.16 -5.58 6.54
N THR A 133 12.19 -5.83 5.22
CA THR A 133 12.03 -7.18 4.68
C THR A 133 13.12 -8.11 5.22
N ALA A 134 14.39 -7.70 5.19
CA ALA A 134 15.49 -8.50 5.71
C ALA A 134 15.35 -8.76 7.21
N VAL A 135 15.10 -7.71 7.99
CA VAL A 135 14.97 -7.79 9.46
C VAL A 135 13.78 -8.66 9.85
N PHE A 136 12.59 -8.40 9.31
CA PHE A 136 11.41 -9.16 9.67
C PHE A 136 11.43 -10.59 9.14
N TYR A 137 12.03 -10.86 7.97
CA TYR A 137 12.15 -12.22 7.44
C TYR A 137 12.96 -13.14 8.37
N VAL A 138 14.06 -12.62 8.93
CA VAL A 138 14.90 -13.35 9.87
C VAL A 138 14.26 -13.44 11.25
N SER A 139 13.68 -12.34 11.74
CA SER A 139 13.12 -12.27 13.11
C SER A 139 11.67 -12.77 13.22
N ALA A 140 10.99 -13.06 12.12
CA ALA A 140 9.58 -13.49 12.12
C ALA A 140 9.26 -14.64 13.09
N PRO A 141 10.04 -15.74 13.19
CA PRO A 141 9.72 -16.82 14.10
C PRO A 141 9.73 -16.37 15.56
N GLN A 142 10.70 -15.55 15.93
CA GLN A 142 10.87 -15.04 17.30
C GLN A 142 9.77 -14.04 17.64
N LEU A 143 9.49 -13.09 16.73
CA LEU A 143 8.45 -12.09 16.93
C LEU A 143 7.06 -12.73 17.06
N LEU A 144 6.73 -13.70 16.23
CA LEU A 144 5.46 -14.41 16.30
C LEU A 144 5.30 -15.15 17.64
N ARG A 145 6.37 -15.75 18.16
CA ARG A 145 6.35 -16.38 19.49
C ARG A 145 6.13 -15.34 20.59
N TRP A 146 6.78 -14.17 20.51
CA TRP A 146 6.54 -13.09 21.47
C TRP A 146 5.13 -12.54 21.44
N PHE A 147 4.49 -12.56 20.26
CA PHE A 147 3.08 -12.19 20.11
C PHE A 147 2.10 -13.30 20.48
N GLY A 148 2.60 -14.43 21.00
CA GLY A 148 1.76 -15.50 21.55
C GLY A 148 1.47 -16.65 20.59
N ALA A 149 2.26 -16.85 19.53
CA ALA A 149 2.13 -18.02 18.67
C ALA A 149 2.46 -19.31 19.45
N SER A 150 1.49 -20.23 19.51
CA SER A 150 1.69 -21.58 20.02
C SER A 150 2.38 -22.47 18.97
N ASP A 151 2.88 -23.63 19.39
CA ASP A 151 3.47 -24.59 18.46
C ASP A 151 2.48 -25.08 17.39
N ALA A 152 1.18 -25.05 17.68
CA ALA A 152 0.13 -25.39 16.73
C ALA A 152 -0.16 -24.28 15.71
N THR A 153 -0.04 -23.00 16.09
CA THR A 153 -0.37 -21.85 15.22
C THR A 153 0.84 -21.27 14.50
N LEU A 154 2.05 -21.47 15.05
CA LEU A 154 3.31 -20.92 14.50
C LEU A 154 3.58 -21.31 13.05
N PRO A 155 3.39 -22.57 12.59
CA PRO A 155 3.64 -22.94 11.20
C PRO A 155 2.77 -22.14 10.22
N TYR A 156 1.50 -21.93 10.53
CA TYR A 156 0.56 -21.17 9.69
C TYR A 156 0.90 -19.68 9.70
N ALA A 157 1.14 -19.13 10.89
CA ALA A 157 1.56 -17.73 11.04
C ALA A 157 2.86 -17.43 10.29
N LEU A 158 3.85 -18.34 10.37
CA LEU A 158 5.15 -18.17 9.72
C LEU A 158 5.06 -18.29 8.21
N SER A 159 4.27 -19.23 7.69
CA SER A 159 4.04 -19.38 6.25
C SER A 159 3.41 -18.12 5.66
N TYR A 160 2.37 -17.59 6.30
CA TYR A 160 1.75 -16.32 5.92
C TYR A 160 2.73 -15.15 6.01
N ALA A 161 3.43 -15.03 7.15
CA ALA A 161 4.38 -13.94 7.41
C ALA A 161 5.48 -13.88 6.35
N ARG A 162 6.08 -15.01 5.97
CA ARG A 162 7.16 -15.05 4.98
C ARG A 162 6.73 -14.53 3.61
N ILE A 163 5.57 -14.96 3.15
CA ILE A 163 5.01 -14.53 1.87
C ILE A 163 4.71 -13.03 1.93
N TYR A 164 4.04 -12.58 3.00
CA TYR A 164 3.67 -11.17 3.14
C TYR A 164 4.90 -10.26 3.27
N ILE A 165 5.90 -10.65 4.06
CA ILE A 165 7.13 -9.87 4.26
C ILE A 165 7.87 -9.68 2.93
N LEU A 166 7.95 -10.69 2.07
CA LEU A 166 8.53 -10.55 0.74
C LEU A 166 7.71 -9.59 -0.15
N GLY A 167 6.39 -9.66 -0.04
CA GLY A 167 5.48 -8.75 -0.75
C GLY A 167 5.42 -7.33 -0.18
N SER A 168 5.88 -7.12 1.06
CA SER A 168 5.76 -5.84 1.77
C SER A 168 6.50 -4.68 1.08
N VAL A 169 7.52 -4.97 0.29
CA VAL A 169 8.21 -3.96 -0.54
C VAL A 169 7.21 -3.23 -1.45
N PHE A 170 6.37 -3.99 -2.14
CA PHE A 170 5.34 -3.41 -3.02
C PHE A 170 4.27 -2.68 -2.23
N VAL A 171 3.85 -3.24 -1.09
CA VAL A 171 2.84 -2.62 -0.20
C VAL A 171 3.32 -1.27 0.30
N LEU A 172 4.57 -1.18 0.79
CA LEU A 172 5.18 0.06 1.27
C LEU A 172 5.21 1.14 0.18
N ILE A 173 5.66 0.78 -1.03
CA ILE A 173 5.73 1.70 -2.17
C ILE A 173 4.33 2.19 -2.53
N VAL A 174 3.37 1.27 -2.70
CA VAL A 174 2.00 1.63 -3.10
C VAL A 174 1.34 2.52 -2.06
N MET A 175 1.43 2.19 -0.77
CA MET A 175 0.82 2.98 0.31
C MET A 175 1.41 4.39 0.40
N ALA A 176 2.75 4.51 0.37
CA ALA A 176 3.40 5.81 0.44
C ALA A 176 3.09 6.66 -0.81
N MET A 177 3.20 6.08 -2.02
CA MET A 177 2.97 6.83 -3.26
C MET A 177 1.51 7.20 -3.47
N ASN A 178 0.57 6.41 -2.97
CA ASN A 178 -0.86 6.72 -3.06
C ASN A 178 -1.23 8.02 -2.30
N MET A 179 -0.50 8.33 -1.23
CA MET A 179 -0.65 9.61 -0.53
C MET A 179 -0.23 10.80 -1.39
N PHE A 180 0.86 10.67 -2.15
CA PHE A 180 1.30 11.73 -3.08
C PHE A 180 0.30 11.91 -4.22
N ILE A 181 -0.29 10.85 -4.76
CA ILE A 181 -1.34 10.92 -5.78
C ILE A 181 -2.56 11.70 -5.25
N THR A 182 -2.97 11.40 -4.03
CA THR A 182 -4.12 12.05 -3.40
C THR A 182 -3.87 13.53 -3.15
N THR A 183 -2.70 13.91 -2.66
CA THR A 183 -2.35 15.32 -2.37
C THR A 183 -2.16 16.16 -3.63
N GLN A 184 -1.90 15.54 -4.78
CA GLN A 184 -1.91 16.20 -6.09
C GLN A 184 -3.33 16.47 -6.62
N GLY A 185 -4.38 16.13 -5.87
CA GLY A 185 -5.78 16.31 -6.27
C GLY A 185 -6.39 15.12 -7.03
N PHE A 186 -5.64 14.04 -7.22
CA PHE A 186 -6.09 12.85 -7.95
C PHE A 186 -6.71 11.78 -7.03
N ALA A 187 -7.47 12.19 -6.01
CA ALA A 187 -8.10 11.28 -5.05
C ALA A 187 -8.98 10.19 -5.71
N LYS A 188 -9.61 10.50 -6.85
CA LYS A 188 -10.38 9.50 -7.62
C LYS A 188 -9.49 8.40 -8.20
N ILE A 189 -8.29 8.72 -8.65
CA ILE A 189 -7.34 7.74 -9.20
C ILE A 189 -6.84 6.85 -8.05
N SER A 190 -6.48 7.45 -6.92
CA SER A 190 -6.11 6.74 -5.71
C SER A 190 -7.21 5.77 -5.24
N MET A 191 -8.47 6.21 -5.22
CA MET A 191 -9.61 5.35 -4.93
C MET A 191 -9.74 4.19 -5.94
N LEU A 192 -9.63 4.49 -7.24
CA LEU A 192 -9.79 3.47 -8.29
C LEU A 192 -8.72 2.37 -8.16
N THR A 193 -7.46 2.73 -7.91
CA THR A 193 -6.39 1.75 -7.71
C THR A 193 -6.66 0.83 -6.52
N THR A 194 -7.18 1.39 -5.41
CA THR A 194 -7.57 0.61 -4.23
C THR A 194 -8.75 -0.32 -4.54
N VAL A 195 -9.78 0.18 -5.22
CA VAL A 195 -10.96 -0.62 -5.59
C VAL A 195 -10.59 -1.77 -6.53
N ILE A 196 -9.77 -1.50 -7.56
CA ILE A 196 -9.30 -2.53 -8.49
C ILE A 196 -8.51 -3.60 -7.74
N GLY A 197 -7.58 -3.20 -6.86
CA GLY A 197 -6.83 -4.14 -6.03
C GLY A 197 -7.73 -5.00 -5.15
N ALA A 198 -8.72 -4.40 -4.49
CA ALA A 198 -9.67 -5.12 -3.65
C ALA A 198 -10.53 -6.12 -4.45
N VAL A 199 -11.02 -5.73 -5.63
CA VAL A 199 -11.80 -6.62 -6.50
C VAL A 199 -10.96 -7.80 -6.98
N ILE A 200 -9.71 -7.56 -7.37
CA ILE A 200 -8.78 -8.61 -7.78
C ILE A 200 -8.55 -9.59 -6.62
N ASN A 201 -8.31 -9.10 -5.41
CA ASN A 201 -8.13 -9.95 -4.23
C ASN A 201 -9.37 -10.80 -3.96
N ILE A 202 -10.56 -10.20 -3.88
CA ILE A 202 -11.82 -10.93 -3.62
C ILE A 202 -12.04 -12.06 -4.64
N VAL A 203 -11.61 -11.88 -5.89
CA VAL A 203 -11.74 -12.90 -6.95
C VAL A 203 -10.63 -13.95 -6.86
N LEU A 204 -9.39 -13.54 -6.57
CA LEU A 204 -8.25 -14.46 -6.53
C LEU A 204 -8.16 -15.27 -5.24
N ASP A 205 -8.55 -14.70 -4.10
CA ASP A 205 -8.44 -15.36 -2.79
C ASP A 205 -9.16 -16.72 -2.75
N PRO A 206 -10.43 -16.87 -3.15
CA PRO A 206 -11.09 -18.17 -3.17
C PRO A 206 -10.40 -19.14 -4.15
N ILE A 207 -9.87 -18.66 -5.27
CA ILE A 207 -9.15 -19.51 -6.23
C ILE A 207 -7.87 -20.05 -5.59
N PHE A 208 -7.07 -19.20 -4.97
CA PHE A 208 -5.84 -19.63 -4.31
C PHE A 208 -6.13 -20.49 -3.08
N ILE A 209 -7.08 -20.13 -2.25
CA ILE A 209 -7.40 -20.84 -1.02
C ILE A 209 -8.03 -22.19 -1.30
N PHE A 210 -9.05 -22.27 -2.17
CA PHE A 210 -9.83 -23.50 -2.33
C PHE A 210 -9.37 -24.40 -3.48
N VAL A 211 -8.68 -23.86 -4.50
CA VAL A 211 -8.20 -24.68 -5.62
C VAL A 211 -6.80 -25.23 -5.32
N PHE A 212 -5.89 -24.42 -4.73
CA PHE A 212 -4.52 -24.87 -4.47
C PHE A 212 -4.33 -25.55 -3.11
N THR A 213 -5.23 -25.37 -2.14
CA THR A 213 -5.15 -26.04 -0.83
C THR A 213 -5.75 -27.49 -0.86
N LYS A 214 -6.27 -27.94 -1.99
CA LYS A 214 -6.80 -29.32 -2.18
C LYS A 214 -5.74 -30.39 -2.43
N LYS A 215 -4.46 -30.13 -2.06
CA LYS A 215 -3.41 -31.17 -2.09
C LYS A 215 -2.97 -31.56 -0.69
#